data_3f99faee7a9b79d255101e7008f89b7d
#
_entry.id   3f99faee7a9b79d255101e7008f89b7d
#
_cell.length_a   1.000
_cell.length_b   1.000
_cell.length_c   1.000
_cell.angle_alpha   90.00
_cell.angle_beta   90.00
_cell.angle_gamma   90.00
#
_symmetry.space_group_name_H-M   'P 1'
#
loop_
_entity.id
_entity.type
_entity.pdbx_description
1 polymer ?
#
loop_
_entity_poly.entity_id
_entity_poly.type
_entity_poly.pdbx_seq_one_letter_code
_entity_poly.pdbx_strand_id
1 'polypeptide(L)'
;GIGYHETSNLDEVWVIGMRNPYRISLSNNNLWIADVGSNIQDEINFVSTDSNNLDLGFPYIEGNLSHGPFTDDLKFPNKNYKKAILAERIGGLIGGHPINFGGYKMYTYGVMNGDLFGIKLLDNGIVKTKIIYDDKTFESENALLSIERSRNGIYLLTLNGTVVKIDNSW
;
A
#
# COMPACT_ATOMS: atom_id res chain seq x y z
N GLY A 1 -1.59 7.48 25.53
CA GLY A 1 -1.96 7.45 24.15
C GLY A 1 -3.36 8.03 23.99
N ILE A 2 -3.57 8.88 23.01
CA ILE A 2 -4.89 9.41 22.64
C ILE A 2 -5.74 8.20 22.27
N GLY A 3 -6.90 8.06 22.91
CA GLY A 3 -7.78 6.93 22.66
C GLY A 3 -8.18 6.88 21.19
N TYR A 4 -7.99 5.77 20.57
CA TYR A 4 -8.22 5.48 19.16
C TYR A 4 -9.65 5.88 18.68
N HIS A 5 -10.57 6.04 19.63
CA HIS A 5 -11.97 6.40 19.39
C HIS A 5 -12.24 7.92 19.37
N GLU A 6 -11.36 8.72 19.93
CA GLU A 6 -11.60 10.16 20.04
C GLU A 6 -11.31 10.91 18.73
N THR A 7 -10.48 10.34 17.88
CA THR A 7 -10.10 10.96 16.58
C THR A 7 -11.10 10.73 15.47
N SER A 8 -11.95 9.71 15.56
CA SER A 8 -12.94 9.38 14.52
C SER A 8 -14.09 10.39 14.38
N ASN A 9 -14.21 11.33 15.32
CA ASN A 9 -15.25 12.37 15.31
C ASN A 9 -14.74 13.73 14.84
N LEU A 10 -13.46 13.82 14.42
CA LEU A 10 -12.92 15.05 13.85
C LEU A 10 -13.20 15.05 12.34
N ASP A 11 -13.72 16.14 11.83
CA ASP A 11 -14.06 16.29 10.40
C ASP A 11 -12.85 16.12 9.49
N GLU A 12 -11.64 16.42 10.00
CA GLU A 12 -10.37 16.27 9.28
C GLU A 12 -9.83 14.83 9.27
N VAL A 13 -10.33 13.96 10.17
CA VAL A 13 -9.90 12.56 10.23
C VAL A 13 -10.80 11.74 9.33
N TRP A 14 -10.24 11.30 8.21
CA TRP A 14 -10.98 10.63 7.16
C TRP A 14 -10.85 9.10 7.19
N VAL A 15 -9.63 8.59 7.47
CA VAL A 15 -9.33 7.16 7.60
C VAL A 15 -8.47 6.93 8.83
N ILE A 16 -8.78 5.88 9.58
CA ILE A 16 -8.02 5.41 10.75
C ILE A 16 -7.65 3.94 10.59
N GLY A 17 -6.92 3.37 11.55
CA GLY A 17 -6.64 1.94 11.58
C GLY A 17 -5.51 1.49 10.67
N MET A 18 -4.54 2.34 10.44
CA MET A 18 -3.29 2.04 9.76
C MET A 18 -2.16 1.91 10.78
N ARG A 19 -1.16 1.08 10.48
CA ARG A 19 0.04 0.93 11.32
C ARG A 19 1.15 1.89 10.92
N ASN A 20 1.59 1.78 9.69
CA ASN A 20 2.69 2.58 9.12
C ASN A 20 2.39 2.87 7.65
N PRO A 21 1.46 3.78 7.37
CA PRO A 21 1.09 4.16 6.01
C PRO A 21 2.28 4.86 5.33
N TYR A 22 3.12 4.06 4.71
CA TYR A 22 4.39 4.50 4.15
C TYR A 22 4.20 5.42 2.93
N ARG A 23 3.19 5.12 2.12
CA ARG A 23 2.87 5.91 0.94
C ARG A 23 1.37 5.94 0.66
N ILE A 24 0.92 7.12 0.24
CA ILE A 24 -0.43 7.31 -0.29
C ILE A 24 -0.34 7.86 -1.71
N SER A 25 -1.28 7.49 -2.56
CA SER A 25 -1.40 8.05 -3.90
C SER A 25 -2.85 8.17 -4.33
N LEU A 26 -3.20 9.33 -4.91
CA LEU A 26 -4.55 9.64 -5.35
C LEU A 26 -4.72 9.30 -6.84
N SER A 27 -5.84 8.68 -7.19
CA SER A 27 -6.23 8.44 -8.56
C SER A 27 -7.74 8.56 -8.72
N ASN A 28 -8.16 9.54 -9.49
CA ASN A 28 -9.57 9.93 -9.55
C ASN A 28 -10.09 10.20 -8.11
N ASN A 29 -11.26 9.64 -7.78
CA ASN A 29 -11.85 9.76 -6.45
C ASN A 29 -11.47 8.58 -5.53
N ASN A 30 -10.24 8.05 -5.68
CA ASN A 30 -9.78 6.92 -4.87
C ASN A 30 -8.37 7.15 -4.37
N LEU A 31 -8.14 6.73 -3.12
CA LEU A 31 -6.86 6.75 -2.46
C LEU A 31 -6.32 5.32 -2.35
N TRP A 32 -5.09 5.15 -2.79
CA TRP A 32 -4.28 3.97 -2.58
C TRP A 32 -3.37 4.21 -1.39
N ILE A 33 -3.36 3.30 -0.45
CA ILE A 33 -2.55 3.39 0.77
C ILE A 33 -1.72 2.12 0.87
N ALA A 34 -0.41 2.29 0.88
CA ALA A 34 0.53 1.21 1.18
C ALA A 34 0.89 1.30 2.67
N ASP A 35 0.45 0.33 3.43
CA ASP A 35 0.62 0.25 4.88
C ASP A 35 1.55 -0.90 5.26
N VAL A 36 2.69 -0.58 5.84
CA VAL A 36 3.70 -1.56 6.23
C VAL A 36 3.31 -2.18 7.57
N GLY A 37 3.13 -3.49 7.55
CA GLY A 37 2.83 -4.28 8.74
C GLY A 37 4.01 -4.40 9.71
N SER A 38 3.77 -5.01 10.85
CA SER A 38 4.83 -5.30 11.83
C SER A 38 5.58 -6.58 11.50
N ASN A 39 4.88 -7.68 11.47
CA ASN A 39 5.45 -9.00 11.24
C ASN A 39 4.45 -10.03 10.65
N ILE A 40 3.22 -9.64 10.42
CA ILE A 40 2.17 -10.52 9.89
C ILE A 40 1.98 -10.27 8.41
N GLN A 41 1.45 -9.10 8.02
CA GLN A 41 1.19 -8.76 6.62
C GLN A 41 1.35 -7.27 6.38
N ASP A 42 1.97 -6.91 5.25
CA ASP A 42 1.87 -5.58 4.67
C ASP A 42 0.55 -5.48 3.88
N GLU A 43 0.06 -4.26 3.70
CA GLU A 43 -1.25 -4.02 3.11
C GLU A 43 -1.23 -3.00 1.98
N ILE A 44 -2.07 -3.23 0.98
CA ILE A 44 -2.50 -2.19 0.07
C ILE A 44 -4.00 -2.01 0.22
N ASN A 45 -4.37 -0.81 0.62
CA ASN A 45 -5.74 -0.40 0.79
C ASN A 45 -6.19 0.49 -0.37
N PHE A 46 -7.45 0.34 -0.78
CA PHE A 46 -8.07 1.13 -1.82
C PHE A 46 -9.41 1.65 -1.31
N VAL A 47 -9.50 2.96 -1.14
CA VAL A 47 -10.64 3.62 -0.52
C VAL A 47 -11.14 4.78 -1.35
N SER A 48 -12.47 4.96 -1.44
CA SER A 48 -13.04 6.10 -2.13
C SER A 48 -12.88 7.39 -1.32
N THR A 49 -12.58 8.50 -1.98
CA THR A 49 -12.55 9.82 -1.34
C THR A 49 -13.94 10.33 -0.96
N ASP A 50 -15.00 9.70 -1.46
CA ASP A 50 -16.38 10.01 -1.08
C ASP A 50 -16.81 9.29 0.20
N SER A 51 -15.98 8.35 0.69
CA SER A 51 -16.22 7.67 1.97
C SER A 51 -15.55 8.46 3.10
N ASN A 52 -16.12 8.40 4.28
CA ASN A 52 -15.57 8.98 5.51
C ASN A 52 -15.68 7.98 6.66
N ASN A 53 -14.99 8.27 7.76
CA ASN A 53 -15.00 7.45 8.98
C ASN A 53 -14.65 5.97 8.73
N LEU A 54 -13.70 5.73 7.84
CA LEU A 54 -13.21 4.38 7.55
C LEU A 54 -12.21 3.93 8.60
N ASP A 55 -12.37 2.69 9.06
CA ASP A 55 -11.41 1.99 9.91
C ASP A 55 -10.79 0.83 9.13
N LEU A 56 -9.46 0.78 9.06
CA LEU A 56 -8.71 -0.26 8.38
C LEU A 56 -8.26 -1.39 9.32
N GLY A 57 -8.52 -1.25 10.63
CA GLY A 57 -8.46 -2.34 11.61
C GLY A 57 -7.28 -2.36 12.56
N PHE A 58 -6.15 -1.73 12.26
CA PHE A 58 -5.00 -1.71 13.17
C PHE A 58 -5.33 -0.91 14.46
N PRO A 59 -4.94 -1.35 15.66
CA PRO A 59 -3.98 -2.43 15.98
C PRO A 59 -4.58 -3.83 16.12
N TYR A 60 -5.85 -4.04 15.88
CA TYR A 60 -6.51 -5.35 16.10
C TYR A 60 -6.37 -6.29 14.90
N ILE A 61 -6.27 -5.70 13.71
CA ILE A 61 -6.07 -6.39 12.45
C ILE A 61 -4.79 -5.88 11.81
N GLU A 62 -3.98 -6.78 11.27
CA GLU A 62 -2.85 -6.48 10.39
C GLU A 62 -3.02 -7.30 9.11
N GLY A 63 -3.16 -6.64 7.99
CA GLY A 63 -3.59 -7.27 6.77
C GLY A 63 -5.06 -7.69 6.84
N ASN A 64 -5.30 -9.00 6.73
CA ASN A 64 -6.61 -9.59 6.89
C ASN A 64 -6.67 -10.59 8.07
N LEU A 65 -5.71 -10.49 8.98
CA LEU A 65 -5.53 -11.40 10.11
C LEU A 65 -5.61 -10.65 11.44
N SER A 66 -6.06 -11.33 12.48
CA SER A 66 -6.02 -10.81 13.85
C SER A 66 -4.58 -10.55 14.29
N HIS A 67 -4.33 -9.40 14.89
CA HIS A 67 -3.01 -8.95 15.32
C HIS A 67 -2.92 -8.77 16.84
N GLY A 68 -1.78 -9.24 17.41
CA GLY A 68 -1.40 -9.02 18.80
C GLY A 68 -2.11 -9.89 19.84
N PRO A 69 -1.89 -9.59 21.12
CA PRO A 69 -2.50 -10.32 22.25
C PRO A 69 -3.98 -9.97 22.43
N PHE A 70 -4.56 -9.24 21.50
CA PHE A 70 -5.96 -8.85 21.47
C PHE A 70 -6.82 -10.04 21.01
N THR A 71 -6.61 -11.19 21.66
CA THR A 71 -7.47 -12.36 21.49
C THR A 71 -8.83 -12.09 22.14
N ASP A 72 -9.83 -12.71 21.65
CA ASP A 72 -11.25 -12.87 21.94
C ASP A 72 -11.91 -12.05 23.08
N ASP A 73 -11.19 -11.64 24.11
CA ASP A 73 -11.72 -10.93 25.29
C ASP A 73 -11.69 -9.39 25.16
N LEU A 74 -10.87 -8.84 24.28
CA LEU A 74 -10.92 -7.41 23.95
C LEU A 74 -11.84 -7.26 22.73
N LYS A 75 -13.08 -6.92 23.00
CA LYS A 75 -14.09 -6.62 22.00
C LYS A 75 -13.51 -5.65 20.99
N PHE A 76 -13.33 -6.10 19.74
CA PHE A 76 -13.10 -5.22 18.62
C PHE A 76 -14.07 -4.05 18.70
N PRO A 77 -13.61 -2.83 18.87
CA PRO A 77 -14.52 -1.70 18.99
C PRO A 77 -15.34 -1.51 17.71
N ASN A 78 -14.82 -1.97 16.59
CA ASN A 78 -15.52 -1.90 15.32
C ASN A 78 -15.43 -3.23 14.56
N LYS A 79 -16.56 -3.93 14.46
CA LYS A 79 -16.65 -5.17 13.68
C LYS A 79 -16.66 -4.92 12.15
N ASN A 80 -16.72 -3.68 11.72
CA ASN A 80 -16.91 -3.26 10.33
C ASN A 80 -15.66 -2.56 9.77
N TYR A 81 -14.47 -3.08 10.03
CA TYR A 81 -13.28 -2.56 9.36
C TYR A 81 -13.28 -2.92 7.87
N LYS A 82 -12.73 -2.02 7.07
CA LYS A 82 -12.55 -2.26 5.64
C LYS A 82 -11.30 -3.11 5.40
N LYS A 83 -11.49 -4.26 4.78
CA LYS A 83 -10.38 -5.15 4.42
C LYS A 83 -9.48 -4.54 3.36
N ALA A 84 -8.17 -4.81 3.49
CA ALA A 84 -7.19 -4.52 2.45
C ALA A 84 -7.53 -5.28 1.15
N ILE A 85 -7.23 -4.66 0.01
CA ILE A 85 -7.39 -5.33 -1.30
C ILE A 85 -6.25 -6.30 -1.58
N LEU A 86 -5.08 -6.05 -1.01
CA LEU A 86 -3.94 -6.97 -0.97
C LEU A 86 -3.40 -6.97 0.46
N ALA A 87 -3.22 -8.15 1.02
CA ALA A 87 -2.58 -8.35 2.31
C ALA A 87 -1.69 -9.59 2.22
N GLU A 88 -0.39 -9.38 2.27
CA GLU A 88 0.63 -10.41 2.11
C GLU A 88 1.85 -10.09 2.98
N ARG A 89 2.64 -11.11 3.30
CA ARG A 89 3.96 -10.89 3.89
C ARG A 89 4.95 -10.49 2.80
N ILE A 90 5.07 -9.19 2.55
CA ILE A 90 5.85 -8.63 1.46
C ILE A 90 7.31 -8.39 1.89
N GLY A 91 7.53 -7.92 3.11
CA GLY A 91 8.86 -7.66 3.64
C GLY A 91 9.45 -6.32 3.18
N GLY A 92 8.72 -5.24 3.45
CA GLY A 92 9.15 -3.87 3.16
C GLY A 92 8.46 -3.26 1.95
N LEU A 93 7.16 -3.10 2.06
CA LEU A 93 6.33 -2.45 1.05
C LEU A 93 6.67 -0.96 0.93
N ILE A 94 7.07 -0.54 -0.25
CA ILE A 94 7.38 0.88 -0.56
C ILE A 94 6.15 1.62 -1.09
N GLY A 95 5.16 0.89 -1.59
CA GLY A 95 4.03 1.49 -2.28
C GLY A 95 4.41 2.05 -3.66
N GLY A 96 3.54 2.87 -4.23
CA GLY A 96 3.78 3.42 -5.56
C GLY A 96 2.62 4.25 -6.08
N HIS A 97 2.31 4.12 -7.36
CA HIS A 97 1.33 4.97 -8.04
C HIS A 97 0.43 4.21 -9.01
N PRO A 98 -0.80 4.70 -9.21
CA PRO A 98 -1.61 4.29 -10.37
C PRO A 98 -0.94 4.72 -11.68
N ILE A 99 -0.80 3.79 -12.61
CA ILE A 99 -0.18 4.00 -13.92
C ILE A 99 -0.99 3.34 -15.04
N ASN A 100 -0.69 3.73 -16.27
CA ASN A 100 -1.05 2.96 -17.45
C ASN A 100 0.19 2.19 -17.89
N PHE A 101 0.11 0.88 -17.94
CA PHE A 101 1.22 0.01 -18.29
C PHE A 101 0.72 -1.09 -19.22
N GLY A 102 1.36 -1.27 -20.37
CA GLY A 102 0.92 -2.27 -21.36
C GLY A 102 -0.54 -2.11 -21.80
N GLY A 103 -1.06 -0.87 -21.85
CA GLY A 103 -2.46 -0.58 -22.18
C GLY A 103 -3.47 -0.81 -21.04
N TYR A 104 -3.00 -1.20 -19.86
CA TYR A 104 -3.85 -1.45 -18.69
C TYR A 104 -3.63 -0.40 -17.59
N LYS A 105 -4.75 0.00 -16.97
CA LYS A 105 -4.70 0.78 -15.73
C LYS A 105 -4.40 -0.16 -14.57
N MET A 106 -3.33 0.11 -13.83
CA MET A 106 -2.95 -0.66 -12.64
C MET A 106 -2.33 0.23 -11.57
N TYR A 107 -2.36 -0.21 -10.34
CA TYR A 107 -1.54 0.37 -9.28
C TYR A 107 -0.19 -0.36 -9.25
N THR A 108 0.89 0.38 -9.43
CA THR A 108 2.25 -0.18 -9.34
C THR A 108 2.82 0.10 -7.97
N TYR A 109 3.42 -0.90 -7.37
CA TYR A 109 4.12 -0.77 -6.09
C TYR A 109 5.45 -1.53 -6.11
N GLY A 110 6.35 -1.07 -5.26
CA GLY A 110 7.66 -1.67 -5.07
C GLY A 110 7.85 -2.28 -3.70
N VAL A 111 8.86 -3.10 -3.61
CA VAL A 111 9.36 -3.72 -2.39
C VAL A 111 10.82 -3.32 -2.19
N MET A 112 11.28 -3.27 -0.95
CA MET A 112 12.65 -2.84 -0.62
C MET A 112 13.74 -3.60 -1.38
N ASN A 113 13.51 -4.87 -1.72
CA ASN A 113 14.44 -5.68 -2.50
C ASN A 113 14.51 -5.32 -4.00
N GLY A 114 13.75 -4.29 -4.43
CA GLY A 114 13.71 -3.82 -5.82
C GLY A 114 12.63 -4.46 -6.68
N ASP A 115 11.91 -5.46 -6.20
CA ASP A 115 10.81 -6.04 -6.96
C ASP A 115 9.68 -5.02 -7.17
N LEU A 116 9.16 -4.99 -8.40
CA LEU A 116 8.00 -4.19 -8.79
C LEU A 116 6.82 -5.08 -9.13
N PHE A 117 5.64 -4.64 -8.71
CA PHE A 117 4.38 -5.32 -8.97
C PHE A 117 3.32 -4.36 -9.47
N GLY A 118 2.40 -4.87 -10.28
CA GLY A 118 1.18 -4.19 -10.67
C GLY A 118 -0.04 -4.89 -10.10
N ILE A 119 -1.02 -4.12 -9.64
CA ILE A 119 -2.34 -4.59 -9.26
C ILE A 119 -3.35 -4.02 -10.23
N LYS A 120 -4.09 -4.89 -10.91
CA LYS A 120 -5.28 -4.54 -11.69
C LYS A 120 -6.52 -4.87 -10.88
N LEU A 121 -7.39 -3.89 -10.69
CA LEU A 121 -8.71 -4.11 -10.08
C LEU A 121 -9.65 -4.74 -11.11
N LEU A 122 -10.39 -5.74 -10.66
CA LEU A 122 -11.48 -6.38 -11.39
C LEU A 122 -12.76 -6.29 -10.53
N ASP A 123 -13.90 -6.51 -11.13
CA ASP A 123 -15.20 -6.46 -10.43
C ASP A 123 -15.28 -7.48 -9.27
N ASN A 124 -14.56 -8.61 -9.40
CA ASN A 124 -14.58 -9.71 -8.44
C ASN A 124 -13.24 -9.90 -7.68
N GLY A 125 -12.35 -8.92 -7.69
CA GLY A 125 -11.07 -9.00 -6.97
C GLY A 125 -9.93 -8.26 -7.64
N ILE A 126 -8.72 -8.80 -7.50
CA ILE A 126 -7.51 -8.24 -8.09
C ILE A 126 -6.73 -9.27 -8.91
N VAL A 127 -5.99 -8.77 -9.89
CA VAL A 127 -4.88 -9.52 -10.52
C VAL A 127 -3.58 -8.83 -10.16
N LYS A 128 -2.66 -9.58 -9.55
CA LYS A 128 -1.29 -9.16 -9.25
C LYS A 128 -0.34 -9.68 -10.32
N THR A 129 0.51 -8.82 -10.83
CA THR A 129 1.52 -9.16 -11.83
C THR A 129 2.88 -8.62 -11.40
N LYS A 130 3.92 -9.45 -11.44
CA LYS A 130 5.29 -8.95 -11.26
C LYS A 130 5.70 -8.21 -12.52
N ILE A 131 6.16 -6.97 -12.37
CA ILE A 131 6.74 -6.18 -13.43
C ILE A 131 8.23 -6.53 -13.47
N ILE A 132 8.66 -7.17 -14.55
CA ILE A 132 10.06 -7.55 -14.73
C ILE A 132 10.74 -6.41 -15.50
N TYR A 133 11.81 -5.88 -14.96
CA TYR A 133 12.76 -5.05 -15.68
C TYR A 133 14.15 -5.63 -15.44
N ASP A 134 14.95 -5.65 -16.48
CA ASP A 134 16.30 -6.22 -16.45
C ASP A 134 17.28 -5.14 -15.92
N ASP A 135 17.31 -4.98 -14.61
CA ASP A 135 18.25 -4.06 -13.98
C ASP A 135 18.92 -4.70 -12.77
N LYS A 136 20.23 -4.76 -12.81
CA LYS A 136 21.09 -5.23 -11.72
C LYS A 136 21.31 -4.17 -10.64
N THR A 137 20.64 -3.03 -10.73
CA THR A 137 20.78 -1.88 -9.82
C THR A 137 20.36 -2.22 -8.39
N PHE A 138 19.51 -3.23 -8.21
CA PHE A 138 19.00 -3.68 -6.91
C PHE A 138 19.72 -4.95 -6.41
N GLU A 139 21.03 -4.89 -6.34
CA GLU A 139 21.78 -5.88 -5.57
C GLU A 139 21.56 -5.63 -4.07
N SER A 140 21.82 -6.63 -3.25
CA SER A 140 21.40 -6.76 -1.84
C SER A 140 21.68 -5.56 -0.92
N GLU A 141 22.51 -4.61 -1.33
CA GLU A 141 22.86 -3.41 -0.55
C GLU A 141 22.16 -2.13 -1.02
N ASN A 142 21.34 -2.22 -2.08
CA ASN A 142 20.74 -1.06 -2.72
C ASN A 142 19.20 -1.09 -2.67
N ALA A 143 18.65 -0.93 -1.48
CA ALA A 143 17.20 -0.98 -1.28
C ALA A 143 16.45 0.09 -2.08
N LEU A 144 15.29 -0.28 -2.62
CA LEU A 144 14.33 0.66 -3.18
C LEU A 144 13.74 1.52 -2.05
N LEU A 145 13.76 2.84 -2.22
CA LEU A 145 13.24 3.81 -1.25
C LEU A 145 11.96 4.48 -1.73
N SER A 146 11.85 4.73 -3.03
CA SER A 146 10.70 5.45 -3.56
C SER A 146 10.41 5.07 -5.00
N ILE A 147 9.15 5.18 -5.36
CA ILE A 147 8.64 5.09 -6.72
C ILE A 147 7.89 6.37 -7.01
N GLU A 148 8.26 7.03 -8.08
CA GLU A 148 7.58 8.22 -8.55
C GLU A 148 7.10 8.06 -9.99
N ARG A 149 6.08 8.80 -10.34
CA ARG A 149 5.47 8.75 -11.67
C ARG A 149 5.61 10.07 -12.41
N SER A 150 5.95 10.00 -13.69
CA SER A 150 5.78 11.11 -14.62
C SER A 150 4.92 10.71 -15.80
N ARG A 151 4.74 11.65 -16.75
CA ARG A 151 4.07 11.35 -18.04
C ARG A 151 4.87 10.34 -18.89
N ASN A 152 6.17 10.27 -18.70
CA ASN A 152 7.10 9.56 -19.58
C ASN A 152 7.72 8.32 -18.94
N GLY A 153 7.26 7.88 -17.75
CA GLY A 153 7.79 6.69 -17.12
C GLY A 153 7.65 6.69 -15.60
N ILE A 154 8.21 5.66 -15.02
CA ILE A 154 8.33 5.46 -13.58
C ILE A 154 9.78 5.75 -13.21
N TYR A 155 9.99 6.42 -12.09
CA TYR A 155 11.30 6.68 -11.52
C TYR A 155 11.43 5.96 -10.19
N LEU A 156 12.52 5.23 -10.03
CA LEU A 156 12.85 4.49 -8.82
C LEU A 156 14.04 5.17 -8.15
N LEU A 157 13.91 5.50 -6.87
CA LEU A 157 15.01 6.00 -6.05
C LEU A 157 15.52 4.87 -5.17
N THR A 158 16.83 4.72 -5.10
CA THR A 158 17.50 3.70 -4.30
C THR A 158 18.30 4.29 -3.14
N LEU A 159 18.63 3.45 -2.16
CA LEU A 159 19.33 3.86 -0.94
C LEU A 159 20.72 4.46 -1.21
N ASN A 160 21.42 4.00 -2.22
CA ASN A 160 22.72 4.53 -2.62
C ASN A 160 22.66 5.85 -3.41
N GLY A 161 21.44 6.43 -3.57
CA GLY A 161 21.24 7.70 -4.26
C GLY A 161 21.12 7.58 -5.79
N THR A 162 20.93 6.37 -6.33
CA THR A 162 20.70 6.18 -7.77
C THR A 162 19.23 6.44 -8.10
N VAL A 163 18.98 7.10 -9.23
CA VAL A 163 17.63 7.21 -9.81
C VAL A 163 17.59 6.41 -11.11
N VAL A 164 16.72 5.43 -11.13
CA VAL A 164 16.47 4.59 -12.32
C VAL A 164 15.18 5.05 -12.99
N LYS A 165 15.18 5.21 -14.29
CA LYS A 165 13.99 5.50 -15.08
C LYS A 165 13.56 4.24 -15.84
N ILE A 166 12.29 3.88 -15.68
CA ILE A 166 11.63 2.84 -16.46
C ILE A 166 10.69 3.53 -17.44
N ASP A 167 10.94 3.36 -18.73
CA ASP A 167 10.10 3.96 -19.77
C ASP A 167 8.76 3.21 -19.92
N ASN A 168 7.70 3.94 -20.27
CA ASN A 168 6.37 3.36 -20.51
C ASN A 168 6.26 2.57 -21.84
N SER A 169 7.34 2.26 -22.47
CA SER A 169 7.41 1.61 -23.81
C SER A 169 7.30 0.08 -23.77
N TRP A 170 6.63 -0.46 -22.77
CA TRP A 170 6.39 -1.90 -22.59
C TRP A 170 5.01 -2.31 -23.06
#